data_c4da6dfd3979033a956bb5abf4e0cf52
#
_entry.id   c4da6dfd3979033a956bb5abf4e0cf52
#
_cell.length_a   1.000
_cell.length_b   1.000
_cell.length_c   1.000
_cell.angle_alpha   90.00
_cell.angle_beta   90.00
_cell.angle_gamma   90.00
#
_symmetry.space_group_name_H-M   'P 1'
#
loop_
_entity.id
_entity.type
_entity.pdbx_description
1 polymer ?
#
loop_
_entity_poly.entity_id
_entity_poly.type
_entity_poly.pdbx_seq_one_letter_code
_entity_poly.pdbx_strand_id
1 'polypeptide(L)'
;MKNLFTPIPLLAVVPMVTSCQGEAKEAEQPNILVILCDDLGNGELSVYGHPVIKTPNLDQMADKGIMLTNCYSASPVSSPSRAGLLTGRSPNRAGFYDFIPGPSKSEDCRDLVHLQAFEQTIPAMLKSVGYSTCLSGKWHCSSHFNSDKQPQPDHFGFDHWFATHNNSAPTHQDPTNFVRNGEKVGDLEGFSCQLVVDEAISWLSAREQNEETNPFYLQVCFHEPHEPIASPAELTAEYMDKSINENQAEYYANVANMDQQVGRLIEYLESKGYKNTIVYFSSDNGPETLNRYSRAFRSYGTTGGLKGMKLWTTEGGFHVPGIIYPIGMEMYRGKSDAIISSLDLMPTFAELSGAALPDVTLDGESFVSLLKTGEKARVKPLTWAFYDALNDHVVATRTEDWKILARLNNGEEYLPKLHNLYVGNIDYVKSFELTDFELYNIKEDRNETTEVSAQYPEEFEKMKTLINREYGALLDGSHIWSRPE
;
A
#
# COMPACT_ATOMS: atom_id res chain seq x y z
N MET A 1 -94.27 27.86 23.14
CA MET A 1 -93.31 26.95 23.81
C MET A 1 -92.19 26.62 22.82
N LYS A 2 -91.03 27.25 22.98
CA LYS A 2 -89.90 27.14 22.09
C LYS A 2 -88.85 26.31 22.78
N ASN A 3 -88.48 25.13 22.27
CA ASN A 3 -87.43 24.29 22.75
C ASN A 3 -86.11 24.80 22.16
N LEU A 4 -85.16 25.24 23.04
CA LEU A 4 -83.75 25.48 22.70
C LEU A 4 -83.04 24.20 22.86
N PHE A 5 -82.40 23.71 21.79
CA PHE A 5 -81.32 22.68 21.82
C PHE A 5 -79.98 23.37 21.70
N THR A 6 -79.17 23.26 22.70
CA THR A 6 -77.76 23.68 22.68
C THR A 6 -76.90 22.48 22.20
N PRO A 7 -75.98 22.67 21.23
CA PRO A 7 -75.04 21.57 20.87
C PRO A 7 -73.83 21.52 21.79
N ILE A 8 -73.50 20.34 22.20
CA ILE A 8 -72.30 20.00 22.98
C ILE A 8 -71.08 19.89 21.99
N PRO A 9 -69.93 20.54 22.24
CA PRO A 9 -68.80 20.40 21.37
C PRO A 9 -68.07 19.06 21.63
N LEU A 10 -67.89 18.29 20.57
CA LEU A 10 -67.14 17.05 20.54
C LEU A 10 -65.64 17.41 20.58
N LEU A 11 -64.94 17.13 21.70
CA LEU A 11 -63.48 17.22 21.80
C LEU A 11 -62.87 16.05 21.03
N ALA A 12 -62.23 16.34 19.92
CA ALA A 12 -61.42 15.37 19.20
C ALA A 12 -60.07 15.21 19.97
N VAL A 13 -59.85 14.05 20.56
CA VAL A 13 -58.55 13.64 21.11
C VAL A 13 -57.69 13.20 19.94
N VAL A 14 -56.71 14.00 19.55
CA VAL A 14 -55.64 13.61 18.60
C VAL A 14 -54.58 12.82 19.38
N PRO A 15 -54.31 11.55 19.07
CA PRO A 15 -53.20 10.86 19.68
C PRO A 15 -51.89 11.47 19.17
N MET A 16 -51.10 12.09 20.05
CA MET A 16 -49.70 12.41 19.80
C MET A 16 -48.91 11.07 19.70
N VAL A 17 -48.62 10.68 18.48
CA VAL A 17 -47.61 9.66 18.22
C VAL A 17 -46.25 10.32 18.43
N THR A 18 -45.66 10.15 19.62
CA THR A 18 -44.26 10.43 19.87
C THR A 18 -43.43 9.44 19.07
N SER A 19 -42.98 9.85 17.90
CA SER A 19 -41.94 9.15 17.16
C SER A 19 -40.65 9.28 17.98
N CYS A 20 -40.27 8.20 18.68
CA CYS A 20 -38.88 8.01 19.12
C CYS A 20 -38.04 7.77 17.87
N GLN A 21 -37.61 8.85 17.22
CA GLN A 21 -36.44 8.78 16.38
C GLN A 21 -35.27 8.58 17.32
N GLY A 22 -34.85 7.32 17.49
CA GLY A 22 -33.52 7.02 18.01
C GLY A 22 -32.55 7.73 17.06
N GLU A 23 -31.85 8.75 17.55
CA GLU A 23 -30.68 9.29 16.88
C GLU A 23 -29.79 8.10 16.59
N ALA A 24 -29.60 7.75 15.32
CA ALA A 24 -28.57 6.82 14.91
C ALA A 24 -27.25 7.44 15.40
N LYS A 25 -26.64 6.81 16.40
CA LYS A 25 -25.34 7.22 16.92
C LYS A 25 -24.42 7.25 15.70
N GLU A 26 -23.93 8.43 15.31
CA GLU A 26 -22.92 8.52 14.24
C GLU A 26 -21.81 7.52 14.59
N ALA A 27 -21.45 6.69 13.63
CA ALA A 27 -20.39 5.70 13.84
C ALA A 27 -19.11 6.48 14.19
N GLU A 28 -18.55 6.19 15.35
CA GLU A 28 -17.33 6.83 15.80
C GLU A 28 -16.20 6.55 14.80
N GLN A 29 -15.54 7.62 14.32
CA GLN A 29 -14.43 7.52 13.37
C GLN A 29 -13.31 6.66 13.95
N PRO A 30 -12.84 5.61 13.24
CA PRO A 30 -11.77 4.75 13.79
C PRO A 30 -10.41 5.43 13.70
N ASN A 31 -9.51 5.09 14.63
CA ASN A 31 -8.09 5.29 14.40
C ASN A 31 -7.63 4.38 13.27
N ILE A 32 -6.65 4.83 12.50
CA ILE A 32 -6.13 4.10 11.35
C ILE A 32 -4.61 3.98 11.47
N LEU A 33 -4.12 2.74 11.50
CA LEU A 33 -2.69 2.41 11.44
C LEU A 33 -2.40 1.67 10.14
N VAL A 34 -1.52 2.22 9.30
CA VAL A 34 -0.98 1.55 8.12
C VAL A 34 0.47 1.17 8.39
N ILE A 35 0.78 -0.12 8.29
CA ILE A 35 2.14 -0.66 8.41
C ILE A 35 2.55 -1.17 7.04
N LEU A 36 3.63 -0.61 6.49
CA LEU A 36 4.13 -0.94 5.17
C LEU A 36 5.59 -1.37 5.23
N CYS A 37 5.87 -2.59 4.81
CA CYS A 37 7.24 -3.10 4.66
C CYS A 37 7.82 -2.72 3.30
N ASP A 38 9.14 -2.88 3.15
CA ASP A 38 9.90 -2.60 1.94
C ASP A 38 10.47 -3.90 1.38
N ASP A 39 9.99 -4.33 0.20
CA ASP A 39 10.39 -5.58 -0.46
C ASP A 39 9.98 -6.88 0.29
N LEU A 40 8.97 -6.88 1.13
CA LEU A 40 8.52 -8.09 1.82
C LEU A 40 7.65 -8.96 0.91
N GLY A 41 8.13 -10.15 0.59
CA GLY A 41 7.42 -11.09 -0.28
C GLY A 41 6.24 -11.80 0.38
N ASN A 42 5.29 -12.25 -0.45
CA ASN A 42 4.13 -13.00 0.01
C ASN A 42 4.50 -14.27 0.79
N GLY A 43 5.63 -14.91 0.47
CA GLY A 43 6.07 -16.15 1.11
C GLY A 43 6.96 -15.98 2.35
N GLU A 44 7.13 -14.77 2.90
CA GLU A 44 8.14 -14.52 3.93
C GLU A 44 7.63 -14.54 5.37
N LEU A 45 6.32 -14.53 5.57
CA LEU A 45 5.73 -14.65 6.90
C LEU A 45 5.38 -16.11 7.23
N SER A 46 5.51 -16.51 8.50
CA SER A 46 5.17 -17.88 8.93
C SER A 46 3.71 -18.20 8.66
N VAL A 47 2.78 -17.25 8.84
CA VAL A 47 1.34 -17.43 8.55
C VAL A 47 1.06 -17.61 7.04
N TYR A 48 1.95 -17.10 6.16
CA TYR A 48 1.90 -17.35 4.71
C TYR A 48 2.73 -18.56 4.25
N GLY A 49 3.31 -19.31 5.20
CA GLY A 49 3.92 -20.61 4.96
C GLY A 49 5.45 -20.62 4.88
N HIS A 50 6.16 -19.54 5.29
CA HIS A 50 7.62 -19.61 5.37
C HIS A 50 8.08 -20.68 6.36
N PRO A 51 8.95 -21.62 5.94
CA PRO A 51 9.29 -22.77 6.79
C PRO A 51 10.24 -22.44 7.95
N VAL A 52 10.99 -21.34 7.87
CA VAL A 52 12.07 -21.01 8.80
C VAL A 52 11.83 -19.71 9.55
N ILE A 53 11.53 -18.60 8.85
CA ILE A 53 11.30 -17.31 9.49
C ILE A 53 10.13 -17.40 10.44
N LYS A 54 10.27 -16.82 11.65
CA LYS A 54 9.22 -16.76 12.67
C LYS A 54 8.70 -15.35 12.81
N THR A 55 7.38 -15.18 12.60
CA THR A 55 6.68 -13.91 12.69
C THR A 55 5.46 -14.03 13.63
N PRO A 56 5.65 -14.36 14.92
CA PRO A 56 4.56 -14.68 15.82
C PRO A 56 3.59 -13.53 16.07
N ASN A 57 4.04 -12.28 15.97
CA ASN A 57 3.16 -11.12 16.15
C ASN A 57 2.23 -10.93 14.95
N LEU A 58 2.75 -11.03 13.73
CA LEU A 58 1.96 -10.98 12.50
C LEU A 58 1.05 -12.21 12.37
N ASP A 59 1.51 -13.39 12.81
CA ASP A 59 0.69 -14.60 12.87
C ASP A 59 -0.51 -14.39 13.80
N GLN A 60 -0.31 -13.78 14.97
CA GLN A 60 -1.38 -13.46 15.91
C GLN A 60 -2.34 -12.40 15.34
N MET A 61 -1.83 -11.39 14.65
CA MET A 61 -2.68 -10.41 13.97
C MET A 61 -3.55 -11.06 12.90
N ALA A 62 -3.00 -11.98 12.12
CA ALA A 62 -3.74 -12.72 11.09
C ALA A 62 -4.81 -13.65 11.71
N ASP A 63 -4.51 -14.32 12.82
CA ASP A 63 -5.44 -15.20 13.53
C ASP A 63 -6.62 -14.42 14.14
N LYS A 64 -6.37 -13.25 14.70
CA LYS A 64 -7.37 -12.39 15.34
C LYS A 64 -8.03 -11.37 14.41
N GLY A 65 -7.58 -11.25 13.18
CA GLY A 65 -8.03 -10.31 12.17
C GLY A 65 -8.46 -10.98 10.87
N ILE A 66 -8.16 -10.34 9.74
CA ILE A 66 -8.40 -10.86 8.39
C ILE A 66 -7.05 -11.10 7.72
N MET A 67 -6.76 -12.34 7.36
CA MET A 67 -5.64 -12.69 6.50
C MET A 67 -6.09 -12.62 5.04
N LEU A 68 -5.52 -11.72 4.26
CA LEU A 68 -5.83 -11.55 2.83
C LEU A 68 -4.96 -12.51 2.01
N THR A 69 -5.57 -13.39 1.24
CA THR A 69 -4.83 -14.31 0.35
C THR A 69 -4.54 -13.70 -1.02
N ASN A 70 -5.20 -12.59 -1.37
CA ASN A 70 -5.06 -11.87 -2.64
C ASN A 70 -4.89 -10.36 -2.37
N CYS A 71 -3.75 -9.98 -1.80
CA CYS A 71 -3.39 -8.58 -1.53
C CYS A 71 -2.35 -8.10 -2.55
N TYR A 72 -2.58 -6.92 -3.13
CA TYR A 72 -1.78 -6.38 -4.22
C TYR A 72 -1.24 -4.99 -3.93
N SER A 73 0.03 -4.78 -4.23
CA SER A 73 0.62 -3.46 -4.30
C SER A 73 0.24 -2.74 -5.61
N ALA A 74 0.35 -1.41 -5.60
CA ALA A 74 0.02 -0.60 -6.77
C ALA A 74 1.09 -0.68 -7.88
N SER A 75 2.29 -1.16 -7.57
CA SER A 75 3.40 -1.31 -8.51
C SER A 75 4.37 -2.38 -8.03
N PRO A 76 5.19 -3.00 -8.92
CA PRO A 76 6.22 -3.94 -8.50
C PRO A 76 7.51 -3.27 -8.00
N VAL A 77 7.47 -1.97 -7.64
CA VAL A 77 8.61 -1.20 -7.12
C VAL A 77 8.15 -0.06 -6.21
N SER A 78 9.00 0.31 -5.25
CA SER A 78 8.66 1.11 -4.07
C SER A 78 8.03 2.48 -4.35
N SER A 79 8.72 3.41 -5.06
CA SER A 79 8.22 4.79 -5.23
C SER A 79 6.85 4.85 -5.89
N PRO A 80 6.62 4.17 -7.04
CA PRO A 80 5.30 4.12 -7.66
C PRO A 80 4.25 3.50 -6.74
N SER A 81 4.59 2.42 -6.03
CA SER A 81 3.63 1.78 -5.14
C SER A 81 3.21 2.69 -3.98
N ARG A 82 4.16 3.42 -3.37
CA ARG A 82 3.88 4.37 -2.28
C ARG A 82 3.03 5.55 -2.75
N ALA A 83 3.31 6.08 -3.95
CA ALA A 83 2.47 7.11 -4.57
C ALA A 83 1.04 6.61 -4.81
N GLY A 84 0.88 5.39 -5.34
CA GLY A 84 -0.43 4.77 -5.54
C GLY A 84 -1.19 4.56 -4.23
N LEU A 85 -0.53 4.03 -3.19
CA LEU A 85 -1.11 3.86 -1.86
C LEU A 85 -1.65 5.18 -1.30
N LEU A 86 -0.83 6.25 -1.35
CA LEU A 86 -1.19 7.54 -0.79
C LEU A 86 -2.36 8.22 -1.52
N THR A 87 -2.49 8.01 -2.84
CA THR A 87 -3.45 8.74 -3.69
C THR A 87 -4.68 7.92 -4.09
N GLY A 88 -4.67 6.58 -3.90
CA GLY A 88 -5.73 5.69 -4.42
C GLY A 88 -5.79 5.64 -5.95
N ARG A 89 -4.74 6.13 -6.64
CA ARG A 89 -4.63 6.22 -8.09
C ARG A 89 -3.49 5.35 -8.61
N SER A 90 -3.61 4.84 -9.83
CA SER A 90 -2.49 4.19 -10.48
C SER A 90 -1.25 5.10 -10.47
N PRO A 91 -0.07 4.58 -10.15
CA PRO A 91 1.17 5.37 -10.10
C PRO A 91 1.45 6.17 -11.36
N ASN A 92 1.12 5.64 -12.54
CA ASN A 92 1.30 6.32 -13.82
C ASN A 92 0.52 7.65 -13.89
N ARG A 93 -0.68 7.72 -13.29
CA ARG A 93 -1.48 8.97 -13.21
C ARG A 93 -0.80 10.02 -12.33
N ALA A 94 -0.08 9.58 -11.30
CA ALA A 94 0.70 10.45 -10.43
C ALA A 94 2.13 10.73 -10.98
N GLY A 95 2.48 10.17 -12.15
CA GLY A 95 3.77 10.39 -12.81
C GLY A 95 4.92 9.54 -12.26
N PHE A 96 4.60 8.42 -11.62
CA PHE A 96 5.61 7.49 -11.08
C PHE A 96 5.69 6.24 -11.96
N TYR A 97 6.81 6.07 -12.65
CA TYR A 97 7.01 4.98 -13.60
C TYR A 97 8.07 3.98 -13.15
N ASP A 98 8.99 4.42 -12.26
CA ASP A 98 10.06 3.63 -11.66
C ASP A 98 10.46 4.23 -10.31
N PHE A 99 11.39 3.59 -9.59
CA PHE A 99 11.91 4.13 -8.34
C PHE A 99 12.58 5.50 -8.54
N ILE A 100 12.48 6.35 -7.54
CA ILE A 100 13.11 7.68 -7.56
C ILE A 100 14.57 7.57 -7.15
N PRO A 101 15.54 7.92 -8.03
CA PRO A 101 16.97 7.75 -7.74
C PRO A 101 17.58 8.83 -6.84
N GLY A 102 16.87 9.93 -6.57
CA GLY A 102 17.37 11.10 -5.87
C GLY A 102 17.64 12.29 -6.81
N PRO A 103 18.28 13.38 -6.34
CA PRO A 103 18.26 14.68 -7.00
C PRO A 103 19.27 14.86 -8.16
N SER A 104 19.99 13.83 -8.55
CA SER A 104 20.97 13.89 -9.64
C SER A 104 20.28 14.06 -10.99
N LYS A 105 20.61 15.12 -11.73
CA LYS A 105 20.02 15.41 -13.04
C LYS A 105 20.12 14.21 -13.98
N SER A 106 18.97 13.84 -14.58
CA SER A 106 18.84 12.76 -15.54
C SER A 106 18.24 13.25 -16.87
N GLU A 107 18.58 12.60 -17.98
CA GLU A 107 18.03 12.96 -19.31
C GLU A 107 16.52 12.70 -19.39
N ASP A 108 16.05 11.65 -18.74
CA ASP A 108 14.66 11.21 -18.69
C ASP A 108 13.79 11.93 -17.63
N CYS A 109 14.29 13.01 -17.03
CA CYS A 109 13.58 13.80 -16.01
C CYS A 109 13.25 13.07 -14.70
N ARG A 110 13.86 11.92 -14.36
CA ARG A 110 13.61 11.22 -13.09
C ARG A 110 13.98 12.04 -11.85
N ASP A 111 14.97 12.94 -11.97
CA ASP A 111 15.32 13.87 -10.91
C ASP A 111 14.21 14.90 -10.60
N LEU A 112 13.19 15.00 -11.43
CA LEU A 112 12.03 15.85 -11.19
C LEU A 112 10.87 15.08 -10.55
N VAL A 113 10.88 13.76 -10.57
CA VAL A 113 9.76 12.95 -10.10
C VAL A 113 9.50 13.17 -8.61
N HIS A 114 8.27 13.54 -8.31
CA HIS A 114 7.77 13.72 -6.95
C HIS A 114 6.24 13.66 -6.95
N LEU A 115 5.67 13.44 -5.78
CA LEU A 115 4.24 13.59 -5.62
C LEU A 115 3.85 15.05 -5.88
N GLN A 116 2.96 15.27 -6.85
CA GLN A 116 2.60 16.62 -7.30
C GLN A 116 1.85 17.37 -6.19
N ALA A 117 2.10 18.68 -6.05
CA ALA A 117 1.52 19.50 -5.00
C ALA A 117 -0.02 19.54 -4.97
N PHE A 118 -0.67 19.21 -6.09
CA PHE A 118 -2.13 19.15 -6.21
C PHE A 118 -2.71 17.77 -5.88
N GLU A 119 -1.87 16.74 -5.71
CA GLU A 119 -2.37 15.40 -5.41
C GLU A 119 -3.02 15.36 -4.03
N GLN A 120 -4.20 14.78 -4.00
CA GLN A 120 -4.93 14.54 -2.76
C GLN A 120 -4.46 13.20 -2.17
N THR A 121 -4.08 13.22 -0.92
CA THR A 121 -3.53 12.05 -0.24
C THR A 121 -4.44 11.58 0.90
N ILE A 122 -4.26 10.33 1.33
CA ILE A 122 -4.98 9.79 2.49
C ILE A 122 -4.82 10.68 3.72
N PRO A 123 -3.60 11.08 4.16
CA PRO A 123 -3.48 11.92 5.35
C PRO A 123 -4.12 13.31 5.18
N ALA A 124 -4.02 13.95 4.01
CA ALA A 124 -4.69 15.22 3.76
C ALA A 124 -6.23 15.08 3.80
N MET A 125 -6.77 14.02 3.21
CA MET A 125 -8.19 13.70 3.24
C MET A 125 -8.69 13.47 4.68
N LEU A 126 -8.00 12.65 5.46
CA LEU A 126 -8.37 12.35 6.85
C LEU A 126 -8.22 13.57 7.76
N LYS A 127 -7.19 14.37 7.56
CA LYS A 127 -7.00 15.64 8.28
C LYS A 127 -8.18 16.60 8.08
N SER A 128 -8.79 16.61 6.88
CA SER A 128 -9.97 17.46 6.60
C SER A 128 -11.20 17.14 7.46
N VAL A 129 -11.24 15.95 8.05
CA VAL A 129 -12.31 15.50 8.96
C VAL A 129 -11.83 15.29 10.40
N GLY A 130 -10.71 15.92 10.77
CA GLY A 130 -10.26 16.07 12.16
C GLY A 130 -9.22 15.06 12.64
N TYR A 131 -8.66 14.23 11.78
CA TYR A 131 -7.57 13.32 12.17
C TYR A 131 -6.28 14.08 12.44
N SER A 132 -5.54 13.67 13.46
CA SER A 132 -4.10 13.95 13.56
C SER A 132 -3.32 12.91 12.78
N THR A 133 -2.22 13.31 12.14
CA THR A 133 -1.55 12.46 11.16
C THR A 133 -0.05 12.36 11.40
N CYS A 134 0.50 11.16 11.30
CA CYS A 134 1.92 10.89 11.50
C CYS A 134 2.47 9.91 10.46
N LEU A 135 3.69 10.22 9.95
CA LEU A 135 4.51 9.31 9.16
C LEU A 135 5.78 8.96 9.94
N SER A 136 6.08 7.68 10.08
CA SER A 136 7.35 7.20 10.62
C SER A 136 7.99 6.19 9.67
N GLY A 137 9.19 6.48 9.15
CA GLY A 137 9.98 5.60 8.28
C GLY A 137 10.16 6.10 6.85
N LYS A 138 10.22 5.19 5.87
CA LYS A 138 10.53 5.49 4.48
C LYS A 138 9.45 6.33 3.78
N TRP A 139 9.86 7.47 3.17
CA TRP A 139 8.98 8.32 2.36
C TRP A 139 8.95 7.92 0.89
N HIS A 140 10.05 8.06 0.20
CA HIS A 140 10.32 7.70 -1.21
C HIS A 140 9.33 8.24 -2.25
N CYS A 141 8.72 9.42 -2.00
CA CYS A 141 7.78 10.09 -2.91
C CYS A 141 8.26 11.49 -3.38
N SER A 142 9.56 11.79 -3.25
CA SER A 142 10.18 13.02 -3.77
C SER A 142 11.65 12.79 -4.08
N SER A 143 12.13 13.23 -5.25
CA SER A 143 13.56 13.14 -5.60
C SER A 143 14.43 14.14 -4.84
N HIS A 144 13.86 15.29 -4.44
CA HIS A 144 14.50 16.28 -3.59
C HIS A 144 13.91 16.25 -2.18
N PHE A 145 14.21 15.15 -1.44
CA PHE A 145 13.77 15.00 -0.06
C PHE A 145 14.46 16.00 0.87
N ASN A 146 13.71 16.48 1.87
CA ASN A 146 14.15 17.50 2.83
C ASN A 146 14.70 18.77 2.14
N SER A 147 13.97 19.29 1.19
CA SER A 147 14.35 20.44 0.37
C SER A 147 13.10 21.27 0.00
N ASP A 148 13.27 22.56 -0.16
CA ASP A 148 12.25 23.50 -0.64
C ASP A 148 11.94 23.40 -2.15
N LYS A 149 12.69 22.57 -2.86
CA LYS A 149 12.50 22.38 -4.32
C LYS A 149 11.29 21.54 -4.69
N GLN A 150 10.82 20.71 -3.78
CA GLN A 150 9.67 19.83 -3.98
C GLN A 150 8.84 19.73 -2.69
N PRO A 151 7.52 19.46 -2.78
CA PRO A 151 6.70 19.23 -1.60
C PRO A 151 7.22 18.10 -0.72
N GLN A 152 7.12 18.25 0.60
CA GLN A 152 7.56 17.31 1.61
C GLN A 152 6.36 16.67 2.32
N PRO A 153 6.51 15.70 3.21
CA PRO A 153 5.39 14.99 3.85
C PRO A 153 4.34 15.89 4.50
N ASP A 154 4.74 17.01 5.10
CA ASP A 154 3.84 18.00 5.72
C ASP A 154 2.88 18.64 4.70
N HIS A 155 3.34 18.91 3.49
CA HIS A 155 2.49 19.40 2.40
C HIS A 155 1.35 18.44 2.06
N PHE A 156 1.59 17.14 2.20
CA PHE A 156 0.63 16.07 1.91
C PHE A 156 -0.23 15.67 3.10
N GLY A 157 -0.23 16.48 4.16
CA GLY A 157 -1.15 16.36 5.27
C GLY A 157 -0.61 15.63 6.50
N PHE A 158 0.67 15.27 6.56
CA PHE A 158 1.28 14.76 7.79
C PHE A 158 1.61 15.89 8.77
N ASP A 159 1.02 15.88 9.96
CA ASP A 159 1.29 16.84 11.03
C ASP A 159 2.66 16.61 11.66
N HIS A 160 3.08 15.35 11.70
CA HIS A 160 4.38 14.90 12.20
C HIS A 160 4.99 13.88 11.25
N TRP A 161 6.30 13.99 11.01
CA TRP A 161 7.01 13.00 10.24
C TRP A 161 8.45 12.80 10.69
N PHE A 162 8.86 11.55 10.72
CA PHE A 162 10.22 11.09 10.97
C PHE A 162 10.60 10.13 9.85
N ALA A 163 11.39 10.58 8.89
CA ALA A 163 11.50 9.85 7.65
C ALA A 163 12.91 9.88 7.04
N THR A 164 13.14 8.90 6.15
CA THR A 164 14.25 8.89 5.20
C THR A 164 13.74 9.15 3.79
N HIS A 165 14.63 9.61 2.90
CA HIS A 165 14.30 9.68 1.47
C HIS A 165 13.91 8.29 0.92
N ASN A 166 14.81 7.32 1.04
CA ASN A 166 14.68 5.94 0.57
C ASN A 166 15.18 4.98 1.67
N ASN A 167 16.34 4.38 1.50
CA ASN A 167 16.87 3.40 2.44
C ASN A 167 17.36 4.04 3.74
N SER A 168 17.31 3.29 4.81
CA SER A 168 18.06 3.57 6.03
C SER A 168 19.57 3.41 5.73
N ALA A 169 20.38 4.39 6.05
CA ALA A 169 21.80 4.44 5.69
C ALA A 169 22.70 4.84 6.88
N PRO A 170 23.90 4.26 6.97
CA PRO A 170 24.57 3.37 6.01
C PRO A 170 23.99 1.95 5.95
N THR A 171 23.32 1.48 7.01
CA THR A 171 22.62 0.20 7.10
C THR A 171 21.36 0.36 7.98
N HIS A 172 20.62 -0.72 8.21
CA HIS A 172 19.52 -0.71 9.18
C HIS A 172 20.00 -0.48 10.61
N GLN A 173 21.28 -0.76 10.92
CA GLN A 173 21.87 -0.47 12.21
C GLN A 173 22.51 0.91 12.22
N ASP A 174 22.28 1.67 13.28
CA ASP A 174 22.86 2.97 13.58
C ASP A 174 22.77 3.97 12.40
N PRO A 175 21.58 4.22 11.86
CA PRO A 175 21.41 5.07 10.69
C PRO A 175 21.66 6.55 11.01
N THR A 176 22.06 7.32 9.97
CA THR A 176 22.44 8.73 10.11
C THR A 176 21.63 9.68 9.23
N ASN A 177 20.65 9.16 8.47
CA ASN A 177 19.98 9.88 7.39
C ASN A 177 18.50 10.17 7.64
N PHE A 178 18.05 10.03 8.87
CA PHE A 178 16.68 10.39 9.23
C PHE A 178 16.50 11.90 9.40
N VAL A 179 15.29 12.35 9.05
CA VAL A 179 14.84 13.73 9.19
C VAL A 179 13.53 13.73 9.98
N ARG A 180 13.41 14.62 10.96
CA ARG A 180 12.17 14.85 11.71
C ARG A 180 11.64 16.25 11.42
N ASN A 181 10.45 16.35 10.81
CA ASN A 181 9.77 17.61 10.51
C ASN A 181 10.69 18.66 9.83
N GLY A 182 11.52 18.22 8.87
CA GLY A 182 12.45 19.10 8.16
C GLY A 182 13.86 19.19 8.75
N GLU A 183 14.06 18.79 10.00
CA GLU A 183 15.35 18.88 10.69
C GLU A 183 16.08 17.53 10.69
N LYS A 184 17.37 17.55 10.29
CA LYS A 184 18.20 16.34 10.32
C LYS A 184 18.40 15.88 11.75
N VAL A 185 18.15 14.61 12.01
CA VAL A 185 18.28 14.03 13.36
C VAL A 185 19.74 13.75 13.72
N GLY A 186 20.56 13.41 12.74
CA GLY A 186 21.95 13.01 12.94
C GLY A 186 22.11 11.52 13.21
N ASP A 187 23.18 11.16 13.92
CA ASP A 187 23.52 9.77 14.23
C ASP A 187 22.50 9.20 15.22
N LEU A 188 21.96 8.04 14.90
CA LEU A 188 21.02 7.32 15.74
C LEU A 188 21.67 6.01 16.18
N GLU A 189 21.29 5.49 17.35
CA GLU A 189 21.72 4.21 17.88
C GLU A 189 20.55 3.22 17.85
N GLY A 190 20.78 2.01 17.32
CA GLY A 190 19.78 0.95 17.21
C GLY A 190 19.41 0.59 15.77
N PHE A 191 18.37 -0.21 15.60
CA PHE A 191 17.93 -0.70 14.29
C PHE A 191 16.77 0.15 13.72
N SER A 192 16.74 0.33 12.40
CA SER A 192 15.76 1.19 11.73
C SER A 192 14.31 0.85 12.08
N CYS A 193 13.92 -0.43 12.09
CA CYS A 193 12.56 -0.82 12.48
C CYS A 193 12.23 -0.45 13.93
N GLN A 194 13.20 -0.58 14.85
CA GLN A 194 13.07 -0.16 16.23
C GLN A 194 12.86 1.37 16.31
N LEU A 195 13.72 2.14 15.66
CA LEU A 195 13.69 3.60 15.68
C LEU A 195 12.37 4.15 15.09
N VAL A 196 11.88 3.52 14.02
CA VAL A 196 10.61 3.88 13.39
C VAL A 196 9.44 3.63 14.35
N VAL A 197 9.45 2.53 15.09
CA VAL A 197 8.40 2.24 16.09
C VAL A 197 8.55 3.11 17.34
N ASP A 198 9.78 3.37 17.80
CA ASP A 198 10.04 4.27 18.93
C ASP A 198 9.48 5.69 18.66
N GLU A 199 9.66 6.20 17.44
CA GLU A 199 9.07 7.48 17.03
C GLU A 199 7.54 7.44 17.01
N ALA A 200 6.95 6.38 16.46
CA ALA A 200 5.50 6.19 16.42
C ALA A 200 4.91 6.16 17.86
N ILE A 201 5.53 5.40 18.75
CA ILE A 201 5.12 5.33 20.17
C ILE A 201 5.31 6.67 20.87
N SER A 202 6.42 7.38 20.61
CA SER A 202 6.67 8.70 21.17
C SER A 202 5.60 9.71 20.74
N TRP A 203 5.23 9.70 19.47
CA TRP A 203 4.15 10.55 18.95
C TRP A 203 2.79 10.22 19.59
N LEU A 204 2.43 8.95 19.73
CA LEU A 204 1.21 8.51 20.41
C LEU A 204 1.22 8.94 21.89
N SER A 205 2.35 8.77 22.58
CA SER A 205 2.51 9.18 23.98
C SER A 205 2.38 10.69 24.18
N ALA A 206 2.88 11.50 23.25
CA ALA A 206 2.72 12.95 23.28
C ALA A 206 1.24 13.36 23.14
N ARG A 207 0.47 12.66 22.30
CA ARG A 207 -0.98 12.87 22.18
C ARG A 207 -1.71 12.57 23.49
N GLU A 208 -1.34 11.47 24.17
CA GLU A 208 -1.91 11.13 25.50
C GLU A 208 -1.62 12.22 26.52
N GLN A 209 -0.38 12.72 26.57
CA GLN A 209 0.03 13.80 27.47
C GLN A 209 -0.69 15.11 27.19
N ASN A 210 -1.04 15.38 25.95
CA ASN A 210 -1.80 16.54 25.51
C ASN A 210 -3.33 16.34 25.60
N GLU A 211 -3.79 15.17 26.08
CA GLU A 211 -5.21 14.81 26.19
C GLU A 211 -5.97 14.91 24.86
N GLU A 212 -5.28 14.60 23.73
CA GLU A 212 -5.89 14.59 22.41
C GLU A 212 -6.83 13.39 22.25
N THR A 213 -8.08 13.65 21.93
CA THR A 213 -9.13 12.61 21.77
C THR A 213 -9.61 12.39 20.35
N ASN A 214 -9.18 13.24 19.41
CA ASN A 214 -9.51 13.10 17.99
C ASN A 214 -8.84 11.84 17.40
N PRO A 215 -9.43 11.23 16.36
CA PRO A 215 -8.85 10.05 15.75
C PRO A 215 -7.49 10.35 15.10
N PHE A 216 -6.68 9.32 14.92
CA PHE A 216 -5.39 9.45 14.28
C PHE A 216 -5.26 8.58 13.01
N TYR A 217 -4.42 9.05 12.10
CA TYR A 217 -3.82 8.29 11.02
C TYR A 217 -2.31 8.17 11.27
N LEU A 218 -1.84 6.96 11.49
CA LEU A 218 -0.42 6.66 11.68
C LEU A 218 0.04 5.75 10.54
N GLN A 219 1.04 6.21 9.78
CA GLN A 219 1.67 5.43 8.72
C GLN A 219 3.09 5.07 9.14
N VAL A 220 3.35 3.79 9.38
CA VAL A 220 4.65 3.23 9.75
C VAL A 220 5.21 2.52 8.52
N CYS A 221 6.33 3.02 8.00
CA CYS A 221 6.97 2.53 6.79
C CYS A 221 8.34 1.96 7.13
N PHE A 222 8.43 0.66 7.32
CA PHE A 222 9.68 -0.02 7.56
C PHE A 222 10.62 0.04 6.35
N HIS A 223 11.93 -0.08 6.59
CA HIS A 223 12.95 -0.29 5.58
C HIS A 223 13.21 -1.78 5.35
N GLU A 224 12.81 -2.59 6.32
CA GLU A 224 12.97 -4.03 6.35
C GLU A 224 11.95 -4.71 5.42
N PRO A 225 12.39 -5.75 4.70
CA PRO A 225 13.74 -6.32 4.61
C PRO A 225 14.58 -5.84 3.41
N HIS A 226 14.41 -4.61 2.92
CA HIS A 226 15.19 -4.05 1.80
C HIS A 226 16.64 -3.76 2.20
N GLU A 227 17.61 -3.97 1.29
CA GLU A 227 19.01 -3.57 1.49
C GLU A 227 19.18 -2.06 1.76
N PRO A 228 20.16 -1.65 2.57
CA PRO A 228 21.27 -2.41 3.16
C PRO A 228 20.92 -3.00 4.54
N ILE A 229 20.79 -4.31 4.56
CA ILE A 229 20.33 -5.09 5.72
C ILE A 229 21.37 -5.10 6.84
N ALA A 230 20.90 -4.93 8.07
CA ALA A 230 21.63 -5.25 9.29
C ALA A 230 20.60 -5.71 10.34
N SER A 231 20.96 -6.72 11.13
CA SER A 231 20.08 -7.35 12.11
C SER A 231 20.81 -7.56 13.45
N PRO A 232 20.07 -7.64 14.58
CA PRO A 232 20.67 -7.99 15.86
C PRO A 232 21.44 -9.31 15.79
N ALA A 233 22.70 -9.31 16.27
CA ALA A 233 23.60 -10.47 16.17
C ALA A 233 23.05 -11.71 16.88
N GLU A 234 22.40 -11.52 18.04
CA GLU A 234 21.74 -12.59 18.78
C GLU A 234 20.58 -13.22 17.99
N LEU A 235 19.81 -12.40 17.28
CA LEU A 235 18.72 -12.90 16.46
C LEU A 235 19.23 -13.59 15.19
N THR A 236 20.30 -13.06 14.57
CA THR A 236 20.98 -13.72 13.45
C THR A 236 21.51 -15.09 13.85
N ALA A 237 22.08 -15.24 15.07
CA ALA A 237 22.57 -16.50 15.57
C ALA A 237 21.50 -17.59 15.67
N GLU A 238 20.23 -17.23 15.92
CA GLU A 238 19.11 -18.17 15.98
C GLU A 238 18.77 -18.83 14.62
N TYR A 239 19.21 -18.20 13.53
CA TYR A 239 18.95 -18.68 12.17
C TYR A 239 20.16 -19.32 11.49
N MET A 240 21.37 -19.29 12.09
CA MET A 240 22.59 -19.76 11.47
C MET A 240 22.54 -21.24 11.05
N ASP A 241 22.00 -22.10 11.90
CA ASP A 241 21.88 -23.56 11.63
C ASP A 241 20.71 -23.92 10.68
N LYS A 242 19.87 -22.95 10.33
CA LYS A 242 18.71 -23.08 9.45
C LYS A 242 18.88 -22.39 8.10
N SER A 243 20.07 -21.80 7.88
CA SER A 243 20.40 -20.99 6.72
C SER A 243 21.57 -21.56 5.95
N ILE A 244 21.65 -21.27 4.65
CA ILE A 244 22.75 -21.75 3.80
C ILE A 244 24.06 -20.97 4.04
N ASN A 245 23.96 -19.77 4.61
CA ASN A 245 25.08 -18.90 4.99
C ASN A 245 24.59 -17.79 5.94
N GLU A 246 25.54 -17.00 6.45
CA GLU A 246 25.29 -15.89 7.38
C GLU A 246 24.41 -14.80 6.78
N ASN A 247 24.54 -14.46 5.50
CA ASN A 247 23.72 -13.44 4.84
C ASN A 247 22.23 -13.82 4.83
N GLN A 248 21.91 -15.10 4.61
CA GLN A 248 20.55 -15.59 4.69
C GLN A 248 20.02 -15.59 6.13
N ALA A 249 20.87 -15.97 7.10
CA ALA A 249 20.51 -15.91 8.51
C ALA A 249 20.19 -14.47 8.95
N GLU A 250 21.01 -13.51 8.51
CA GLU A 250 20.80 -12.09 8.78
C GLU A 250 19.53 -11.55 8.12
N TYR A 251 19.21 -12.00 6.91
CA TYR A 251 17.93 -11.68 6.26
C TYR A 251 16.73 -12.19 7.06
N TYR A 252 16.76 -13.46 7.50
CA TYR A 252 15.71 -14.05 8.32
C TYR A 252 15.54 -13.32 9.65
N ALA A 253 16.66 -12.97 10.27
CA ALA A 253 16.67 -12.15 11.49
C ALA A 253 16.10 -10.74 11.26
N ASN A 254 16.31 -10.17 10.08
CA ASN A 254 15.80 -8.85 9.71
C ASN A 254 14.26 -8.84 9.69
N VAL A 255 13.64 -9.83 9.03
CA VAL A 255 12.18 -10.00 9.02
C VAL A 255 11.65 -10.28 10.43
N ALA A 256 12.33 -11.14 11.21
CA ALA A 256 11.92 -11.44 12.58
C ALA A 256 12.04 -10.21 13.52
N ASN A 257 13.09 -9.39 13.37
CA ASN A 257 13.23 -8.14 14.12
C ASN A 257 12.09 -7.17 13.79
N MET A 258 11.74 -7.02 12.52
CA MET A 258 10.61 -6.20 12.09
C MET A 258 9.29 -6.69 12.72
N ASP A 259 9.04 -8.02 12.73
CA ASP A 259 7.85 -8.61 13.39
C ASP A 259 7.82 -8.26 14.90
N GLN A 260 8.96 -8.32 15.60
CA GLN A 260 9.03 -7.92 17.00
C GLN A 260 8.63 -6.46 17.20
N GLN A 261 9.03 -5.57 16.30
CA GLN A 261 8.68 -4.16 16.39
C GLN A 261 7.20 -3.90 16.07
N VAL A 262 6.62 -4.64 15.12
CA VAL A 262 5.16 -4.65 14.92
C VAL A 262 4.45 -5.06 16.22
N GLY A 263 4.90 -6.15 16.86
CA GLY A 263 4.34 -6.61 18.13
C GLY A 263 4.38 -5.53 19.22
N ARG A 264 5.51 -4.83 19.38
CA ARG A 264 5.66 -3.71 20.33
C ARG A 264 4.65 -2.59 20.08
N LEU A 265 4.43 -2.20 18.83
CA LEU A 265 3.50 -1.13 18.49
C LEU A 265 2.04 -1.56 18.77
N ILE A 266 1.67 -2.78 18.41
CA ILE A 266 0.32 -3.32 18.68
C ILE A 266 0.08 -3.45 20.19
N GLU A 267 1.04 -3.99 20.94
CA GLU A 267 0.96 -4.10 22.42
C GLU A 267 0.81 -2.71 23.07
N TYR A 268 1.55 -1.71 22.58
CA TYR A 268 1.41 -0.34 23.07
C TYR A 268 -0.04 0.16 22.88
N LEU A 269 -0.58 0.06 21.67
CA LEU A 269 -1.95 0.51 21.37
C LEU A 269 -3.00 -0.23 22.23
N GLU A 270 -2.87 -1.53 22.38
CA GLU A 270 -3.79 -2.35 23.19
C GLU A 270 -3.69 -2.00 24.69
N SER A 271 -2.46 -1.90 25.22
CA SER A 271 -2.21 -1.59 26.66
C SER A 271 -2.67 -0.20 27.06
N LYS A 272 -2.62 0.76 26.13
CA LYS A 272 -3.09 2.13 26.34
C LYS A 272 -4.60 2.29 26.08
N GLY A 273 -5.27 1.23 25.65
CA GLY A 273 -6.71 1.23 25.44
C GLY A 273 -7.17 1.99 24.20
N TYR A 274 -6.33 2.09 23.18
CA TYR A 274 -6.71 2.59 21.86
C TYR A 274 -7.69 1.63 21.19
N LYS A 275 -8.96 1.72 21.59
CA LYS A 275 -10.07 0.98 20.97
C LYS A 275 -10.50 1.67 19.67
N ASN A 276 -11.36 1.00 18.89
CA ASN A 276 -11.82 1.51 17.61
C ASN A 276 -10.64 1.86 16.67
N THR A 277 -9.68 0.95 16.56
CA THR A 277 -8.50 1.11 15.71
C THR A 277 -8.46 0.00 14.66
N ILE A 278 -8.32 0.38 13.39
CA ILE A 278 -8.07 -0.54 12.29
C ILE A 278 -6.59 -0.50 11.90
N VAL A 279 -5.97 -1.66 11.83
CA VAL A 279 -4.58 -1.82 11.40
C VAL A 279 -4.56 -2.52 10.05
N TYR A 280 -3.90 -1.93 9.07
CA TYR A 280 -3.60 -2.54 7.78
C TYR A 280 -2.10 -2.79 7.68
N PHE A 281 -1.69 -4.04 7.52
CA PHE A 281 -0.31 -4.45 7.31
C PHE A 281 -0.13 -4.99 5.89
N SER A 282 0.92 -4.54 5.19
CA SER A 282 1.28 -5.04 3.86
C SER A 282 2.74 -4.70 3.50
N SER A 283 3.12 -4.95 2.25
CA SER A 283 4.39 -4.55 1.64
C SER A 283 4.14 -3.61 0.45
N ASP A 284 5.14 -2.80 0.10
CA ASP A 284 5.05 -1.89 -1.05
C ASP A 284 5.23 -2.59 -2.39
N ASN A 285 5.93 -3.71 -2.45
CA ASN A 285 6.07 -4.56 -3.64
C ASN A 285 6.54 -5.98 -3.25
N GLY A 286 6.61 -6.86 -4.23
CA GLY A 286 7.17 -8.19 -4.05
C GLY A 286 8.64 -8.18 -3.70
N PRO A 287 9.23 -9.33 -3.30
CA PRO A 287 10.54 -9.41 -2.71
C PRO A 287 11.65 -9.18 -3.71
N GLU A 288 12.76 -8.61 -3.24
CA GLU A 288 14.05 -8.70 -3.93
C GLU A 288 14.65 -10.09 -3.70
N THR A 289 15.17 -10.65 -4.76
CA THR A 289 15.89 -11.93 -4.69
C THR A 289 17.39 -11.73 -4.77
N LEU A 290 18.13 -12.79 -4.53
CA LEU A 290 19.56 -12.76 -4.37
C LEU A 290 20.31 -12.28 -5.62
N ASN A 291 21.27 -11.38 -5.44
CA ASN A 291 22.32 -11.01 -6.39
C ASN A 291 21.85 -10.36 -7.72
N ARG A 292 20.69 -9.75 -7.76
CA ARG A 292 20.27 -9.00 -8.94
C ARG A 292 21.18 -7.79 -9.21
N TYR A 293 21.68 -7.15 -8.16
CA TYR A 293 22.66 -6.06 -8.22
C TYR A 293 23.71 -6.21 -7.10
N SER A 294 24.84 -5.54 -7.20
CA SER A 294 26.02 -5.76 -6.34
C SER A 294 25.79 -5.56 -4.83
N ARG A 295 24.73 -4.82 -4.45
CA ARG A 295 24.36 -4.59 -3.05
C ARG A 295 23.28 -5.51 -2.53
N ALA A 296 22.66 -6.32 -3.39
CA ALA A 296 21.57 -7.25 -3.03
C ALA A 296 22.10 -8.61 -2.53
N PHE A 297 23.23 -8.64 -1.83
CA PHE A 297 23.88 -9.88 -1.41
C PHE A 297 23.24 -10.51 -0.16
N ARG A 298 22.40 -9.77 0.56
CA ARG A 298 21.59 -10.27 1.68
C ARG A 298 20.10 -10.43 1.35
N SER A 299 19.67 -10.12 0.13
CA SER A 299 18.26 -10.19 -0.28
C SER A 299 17.87 -11.64 -0.59
N TYR A 300 17.41 -12.35 0.42
CA TYR A 300 16.93 -13.74 0.34
C TYR A 300 15.40 -13.82 0.35
N GLY A 301 14.74 -12.85 -0.25
CA GLY A 301 13.31 -12.80 -0.33
C GLY A 301 12.67 -13.96 -1.10
N THR A 302 11.44 -14.28 -0.77
CA THR A 302 10.66 -15.33 -1.43
C THR A 302 9.22 -14.93 -1.68
N THR A 303 8.74 -15.25 -2.88
CA THR A 303 7.35 -15.05 -3.28
C THR A 303 6.40 -16.15 -2.80
N GLY A 304 6.94 -17.21 -2.16
CA GLY A 304 6.12 -18.38 -1.80
C GLY A 304 5.68 -19.21 -3.01
N GLY A 305 6.43 -19.15 -4.11
CA GLY A 305 6.16 -19.90 -5.35
C GLY A 305 5.43 -19.11 -6.43
N LEU A 306 5.07 -17.86 -6.19
CA LEU A 306 4.50 -16.98 -7.23
C LEU A 306 5.57 -16.65 -8.28
N LYS A 307 5.17 -16.58 -9.54
CA LYS A 307 6.07 -16.30 -10.67
C LYS A 307 6.68 -14.89 -10.59
N GLY A 308 7.99 -14.79 -10.75
CA GLY A 308 8.70 -13.51 -10.76
C GLY A 308 9.13 -13.03 -9.38
N MET A 309 9.35 -11.73 -9.27
CA MET A 309 9.88 -11.05 -8.09
C MET A 309 9.66 -9.54 -8.25
N LYS A 310 10.18 -8.70 -7.36
CA LYS A 310 10.30 -7.25 -7.55
C LYS A 310 10.66 -6.88 -8.99
N LEU A 311 10.07 -5.82 -9.53
CA LEU A 311 10.22 -5.35 -10.93
C LEU A 311 9.61 -6.30 -11.99
N TRP A 312 8.80 -7.28 -11.62
CA TRP A 312 8.07 -8.12 -12.55
C TRP A 312 6.58 -7.77 -12.57
N THR A 313 5.94 -7.90 -13.73
CA THR A 313 4.48 -7.71 -13.90
C THR A 313 3.69 -9.02 -13.74
N THR A 314 4.34 -10.06 -13.25
CA THR A 314 3.73 -11.31 -12.80
C THR A 314 3.39 -11.27 -11.31
N GLU A 315 2.71 -12.29 -10.79
CA GLU A 315 2.20 -12.30 -9.41
C GLU A 315 3.30 -11.99 -8.38
N GLY A 316 4.51 -12.53 -8.54
CA GLY A 316 5.61 -12.31 -7.61
C GLY A 316 6.08 -10.85 -7.47
N GLY A 317 5.73 -9.97 -8.42
CA GLY A 317 6.14 -8.57 -8.37
C GLY A 317 5.25 -7.68 -7.51
N PHE A 318 3.97 -7.98 -7.40
CA PHE A 318 3.01 -7.12 -6.71
C PHE A 318 1.98 -7.85 -5.84
N HIS A 319 1.98 -9.17 -5.81
CA HIS A 319 1.19 -9.93 -4.85
C HIS A 319 1.96 -10.02 -3.52
N VAL A 320 1.50 -9.31 -2.52
CA VAL A 320 2.16 -9.07 -1.24
C VAL A 320 1.35 -9.65 -0.07
N PRO A 321 1.94 -9.86 1.11
CA PRO A 321 1.14 -10.22 2.28
C PRO A 321 0.18 -9.08 2.66
N GLY A 322 -0.98 -9.41 3.19
CA GLY A 322 -1.97 -8.44 3.66
C GLY A 322 -2.70 -8.94 4.90
N ILE A 323 -2.70 -8.14 5.96
CA ILE A 323 -3.41 -8.45 7.21
C ILE A 323 -4.20 -7.21 7.64
N ILE A 324 -5.49 -7.39 7.96
CA ILE A 324 -6.30 -6.33 8.57
C ILE A 324 -6.62 -6.76 10.01
N TYR A 325 -6.19 -5.96 10.97
CA TYR A 325 -6.32 -6.28 12.39
C TYR A 325 -7.13 -5.22 13.15
N PRO A 326 -8.22 -5.62 13.84
CA PRO A 326 -9.03 -4.71 14.64
C PRO A 326 -8.53 -4.64 16.09
N ILE A 327 -8.36 -3.45 16.63
CA ILE A 327 -8.17 -3.23 18.06
C ILE A 327 -9.47 -2.67 18.64
N GLY A 328 -10.20 -3.51 19.38
CA GLY A 328 -11.45 -3.13 20.03
C GLY A 328 -12.61 -2.82 19.06
N MET A 329 -12.54 -3.30 17.83
CA MET A 329 -13.60 -3.21 16.83
C MET A 329 -14.21 -4.57 16.55
N GLU A 330 -15.52 -4.56 16.28
CA GLU A 330 -16.22 -5.74 15.75
C GLU A 330 -16.08 -5.79 14.25
N MET A 331 -15.51 -6.88 13.72
CA MET A 331 -15.38 -7.11 12.29
C MET A 331 -15.25 -8.61 12.00
N TYR A 332 -15.37 -8.98 10.74
CA TYR A 332 -15.07 -10.35 10.29
C TYR A 332 -13.65 -10.76 10.70
N ARG A 333 -13.45 -12.03 10.97
CA ARG A 333 -12.15 -12.63 11.29
C ARG A 333 -11.97 -13.92 10.52
N GLY A 334 -10.78 -14.14 10.00
CA GLY A 334 -10.42 -15.34 9.26
C GLY A 334 -9.70 -15.03 7.95
N LYS A 335 -9.60 -16.03 7.08
CA LYS A 335 -9.02 -15.87 5.74
C LYS A 335 -10.05 -15.30 4.78
N SER A 336 -9.61 -14.39 3.91
CA SER A 336 -10.40 -13.89 2.79
C SER A 336 -9.58 -13.95 1.50
N ASP A 337 -10.20 -14.45 0.44
CA ASP A 337 -9.66 -14.50 -0.92
C ASP A 337 -10.11 -13.31 -1.79
N ALA A 338 -10.79 -12.34 -1.18
CA ALA A 338 -11.11 -11.07 -1.84
C ALA A 338 -9.84 -10.38 -2.38
N ILE A 339 -9.94 -9.84 -3.59
CA ILE A 339 -8.85 -9.11 -4.23
C ILE A 339 -8.81 -7.69 -3.67
N ILE A 340 -7.79 -7.38 -2.89
CA ILE A 340 -7.57 -6.08 -2.28
C ILE A 340 -6.26 -5.49 -2.81
N SER A 341 -6.27 -4.20 -3.12
CA SER A 341 -5.08 -3.45 -3.53
C SER A 341 -4.79 -2.32 -2.56
N SER A 342 -3.52 -1.91 -2.46
CA SER A 342 -3.16 -0.70 -1.74
C SER A 342 -3.85 0.56 -2.28
N LEU A 343 -4.32 0.55 -3.52
CA LEU A 343 -5.16 1.61 -4.11
C LEU A 343 -6.52 1.76 -3.42
N ASP A 344 -6.99 0.69 -2.79
CA ASP A 344 -8.31 0.63 -2.15
C ASP A 344 -8.34 1.33 -0.77
N LEU A 345 -7.17 1.66 -0.21
CA LEU A 345 -7.09 2.28 1.12
C LEU A 345 -7.76 3.66 1.14
N MET A 346 -7.54 4.49 0.13
CA MET A 346 -8.16 5.82 0.09
C MET A 346 -9.69 5.76 0.10
N PRO A 347 -10.39 5.07 -0.82
CA PRO A 347 -11.84 4.99 -0.77
C PRO A 347 -12.37 4.27 0.48
N THR A 348 -11.64 3.30 1.02
CA THR A 348 -12.02 2.62 2.27
C THR A 348 -11.94 3.55 3.47
N PHE A 349 -10.84 4.30 3.61
CA PHE A 349 -10.68 5.22 4.73
C PHE A 349 -11.60 6.43 4.62
N ALA A 350 -11.94 6.88 3.40
CA ALA A 350 -12.98 7.87 3.19
C ALA A 350 -14.34 7.40 3.72
N GLU A 351 -14.76 6.16 3.37
CA GLU A 351 -16.01 5.57 3.84
C GLU A 351 -16.03 5.39 5.36
N LEU A 352 -14.92 4.92 5.97
CA LEU A 352 -14.81 4.71 7.41
C LEU A 352 -14.81 6.01 8.23
N SER A 353 -14.21 7.07 7.68
CA SER A 353 -14.05 8.36 8.37
C SER A 353 -15.15 9.37 8.07
N GLY A 354 -15.97 9.12 7.04
CA GLY A 354 -16.92 10.07 6.51
C GLY A 354 -16.29 11.23 5.71
N ALA A 355 -15.00 11.11 5.34
CA ALA A 355 -14.33 12.09 4.51
C ALA A 355 -14.85 12.04 3.05
N ALA A 356 -14.89 13.19 2.40
CA ALA A 356 -15.20 13.26 0.97
C ALA A 356 -14.02 12.72 0.14
N LEU A 357 -14.33 11.90 -0.86
CA LEU A 357 -13.32 11.50 -1.85
C LEU A 357 -12.89 12.69 -2.70
N PRO A 358 -11.62 12.74 -3.13
CA PRO A 358 -11.16 13.75 -4.07
C PRO A 358 -11.88 13.63 -5.44
N ASP A 359 -12.11 14.77 -6.09
CA ASP A 359 -12.72 14.81 -7.44
C ASP A 359 -11.67 14.51 -8.52
N VAL A 360 -11.16 13.29 -8.50
CA VAL A 360 -10.18 12.76 -9.46
C VAL A 360 -10.49 11.30 -9.76
N THR A 361 -9.95 10.78 -10.85
CA THR A 361 -10.07 9.35 -11.15
C THR A 361 -9.31 8.54 -10.10
N LEU A 362 -10.04 7.76 -9.29
CA LEU A 362 -9.50 6.75 -8.38
C LEU A 362 -9.54 5.39 -9.06
N ASP A 363 -8.46 4.64 -8.97
CA ASP A 363 -8.35 3.28 -9.50
C ASP A 363 -8.69 2.21 -8.43
N GLY A 364 -8.69 2.61 -7.16
CA GLY A 364 -9.15 1.79 -6.03
C GLY A 364 -10.66 1.81 -5.83
N GLU A 365 -11.15 0.90 -4.99
CA GLU A 365 -12.55 0.80 -4.53
C GLU A 365 -12.62 0.39 -3.06
N SER A 366 -13.63 0.84 -2.32
CA SER A 366 -13.77 0.54 -0.90
C SER A 366 -13.94 -0.95 -0.62
N PHE A 367 -13.27 -1.44 0.43
CA PHE A 367 -13.45 -2.80 0.96
C PHE A 367 -14.15 -2.84 2.33
N VAL A 368 -14.91 -1.82 2.70
CA VAL A 368 -15.66 -1.81 3.98
C VAL A 368 -16.61 -3.00 4.10
N SER A 369 -17.20 -3.49 3.00
CA SER A 369 -18.01 -4.72 3.02
C SER A 369 -17.21 -5.95 3.50
N LEU A 370 -15.96 -6.10 3.09
CA LEU A 370 -15.07 -7.16 3.54
C LEU A 370 -14.90 -7.15 5.07
N LEU A 371 -14.78 -5.95 5.66
CA LEU A 371 -14.62 -5.83 7.12
C LEU A 371 -15.83 -6.39 7.88
N LYS A 372 -17.00 -6.38 7.27
CA LYS A 372 -18.24 -6.85 7.88
C LYS A 372 -18.51 -8.33 7.60
N THR A 373 -18.24 -8.80 6.40
CA THR A 373 -18.68 -10.13 5.91
C THR A 373 -17.53 -11.09 5.60
N GLY A 374 -16.30 -10.60 5.48
CA GLY A 374 -15.16 -11.38 4.97
C GLY A 374 -15.12 -11.50 3.45
N GLU A 375 -16.10 -10.92 2.75
CA GLU A 375 -16.27 -11.04 1.30
C GLU A 375 -16.33 -9.68 0.63
N LYS A 376 -15.78 -9.59 -0.57
CA LYS A 376 -15.90 -8.48 -1.49
C LYS A 376 -15.63 -8.95 -2.92
N ALA A 377 -16.59 -8.77 -3.80
CA ALA A 377 -16.38 -8.90 -5.24
C ALA A 377 -15.74 -7.62 -5.78
N ARG A 378 -14.65 -7.76 -6.54
CA ARG A 378 -13.99 -6.63 -7.17
C ARG A 378 -14.66 -6.26 -8.48
N VAL A 379 -14.98 -4.97 -8.65
CA VAL A 379 -15.62 -4.44 -9.86
C VAL A 379 -14.59 -3.83 -10.81
N LYS A 380 -13.67 -3.01 -10.29
CA LYS A 380 -12.60 -2.40 -11.08
C LYS A 380 -11.47 -3.40 -11.28
N PRO A 381 -11.03 -3.68 -12.52
CA PRO A 381 -9.84 -4.49 -12.74
C PRO A 381 -8.60 -3.81 -12.14
N LEU A 382 -7.62 -4.60 -11.73
CA LEU A 382 -6.29 -4.09 -11.42
C LEU A 382 -5.46 -4.09 -12.69
N THR A 383 -4.87 -2.93 -13.01
CA THR A 383 -4.02 -2.77 -14.19
C THR A 383 -2.70 -2.12 -13.80
N TRP A 384 -1.62 -2.75 -14.22
CA TRP A 384 -0.25 -2.28 -14.03
C TRP A 384 0.39 -2.04 -15.39
N ALA A 385 1.06 -0.91 -15.55
CA ALA A 385 1.96 -0.63 -16.66
C ALA A 385 3.31 -0.21 -16.08
N PHE A 386 4.28 -1.12 -16.18
CA PHE A 386 5.62 -0.93 -15.64
C PHE A 386 6.66 -1.15 -16.74
N TYR A 387 7.19 -0.04 -17.25
CA TYR A 387 8.01 -0.03 -18.48
C TYR A 387 9.46 -0.51 -18.26
N ASP A 388 9.95 -0.60 -17.02
CA ASP A 388 11.26 -1.19 -16.67
C ASP A 388 11.15 -2.65 -16.18
N ALA A 389 10.08 -3.35 -16.55
CA ALA A 389 9.88 -4.72 -16.10
C ALA A 389 11.06 -5.64 -16.48
N LEU A 390 11.43 -6.53 -15.54
CA LEU A 390 12.47 -7.53 -15.81
C LEU A 390 11.98 -8.65 -16.72
N ASN A 391 10.67 -8.92 -16.74
CA ASN A 391 10.02 -9.79 -17.73
C ASN A 391 9.62 -8.97 -18.97
N ASP A 392 9.35 -9.66 -20.08
CA ASP A 392 9.05 -9.02 -21.37
C ASP A 392 7.68 -8.32 -21.42
N HIS A 393 6.71 -8.80 -20.65
CA HIS A 393 5.36 -8.25 -20.60
C HIS A 393 5.34 -7.07 -19.61
N VAL A 394 5.15 -5.87 -20.13
CA VAL A 394 5.20 -4.64 -19.35
C VAL A 394 3.83 -4.14 -18.86
N VAL A 395 2.76 -4.73 -19.41
CA VAL A 395 1.38 -4.42 -19.01
C VAL A 395 0.69 -5.69 -18.52
N ALA A 396 -0.01 -5.57 -17.39
CA ALA A 396 -0.80 -6.65 -16.80
C ALA A 396 -2.17 -6.14 -16.40
N THR A 397 -3.22 -6.94 -16.60
CA THR A 397 -4.57 -6.65 -16.08
C THR A 397 -5.15 -7.89 -15.44
N ARG A 398 -5.70 -7.74 -14.23
CA ARG A 398 -6.33 -8.79 -13.46
C ARG A 398 -7.79 -8.47 -13.15
N THR A 399 -8.65 -9.48 -13.32
CA THR A 399 -10.03 -9.54 -12.82
C THR A 399 -10.13 -10.56 -11.67
N GLU A 400 -11.34 -10.97 -11.30
CA GLU A 400 -11.58 -11.98 -10.24
C GLU A 400 -10.81 -13.28 -10.48
N ASP A 401 -11.00 -13.90 -11.62
CA ASP A 401 -10.48 -15.24 -11.94
C ASP A 401 -9.31 -15.21 -12.94
N TRP A 402 -9.17 -14.12 -13.73
CA TRP A 402 -8.29 -14.08 -14.89
C TRP A 402 -7.24 -12.98 -14.80
N LYS A 403 -6.08 -13.27 -15.35
CA LYS A 403 -5.02 -12.28 -15.56
C LYS A 403 -4.48 -12.40 -16.98
N ILE A 404 -4.30 -11.25 -17.63
CA ILE A 404 -3.70 -11.14 -18.96
C ILE A 404 -2.46 -10.25 -18.89
N LEU A 405 -1.42 -10.68 -19.57
CA LEU A 405 -0.15 -9.96 -19.74
C LEU A 405 0.01 -9.58 -21.22
N ALA A 406 0.69 -8.45 -21.46
CA ALA A 406 0.98 -8.02 -22.83
C ALA A 406 2.35 -7.33 -22.95
N ARG A 407 2.97 -7.48 -24.12
CA ARG A 407 4.14 -6.71 -24.55
C ARG A 407 3.69 -5.49 -25.33
N LEU A 408 4.61 -4.56 -25.53
CA LEU A 408 4.40 -3.38 -26.39
C LEU A 408 5.31 -3.49 -27.63
N ASN A 409 4.72 -3.41 -28.82
CA ASN A 409 5.41 -3.50 -30.11
C ASN A 409 4.80 -2.52 -31.12
N ASN A 410 5.63 -1.85 -31.92
CA ASN A 410 5.18 -0.89 -32.95
C ASN A 410 5.22 -1.47 -34.38
N GLY A 411 5.42 -2.79 -34.52
CA GLY A 411 5.57 -3.47 -35.79
C GLY A 411 7.01 -3.59 -36.32
N GLU A 412 7.93 -2.82 -35.74
CA GLU A 412 9.37 -2.85 -36.06
C GLU A 412 10.19 -3.39 -34.89
N GLU A 413 9.84 -2.95 -33.65
CA GLU A 413 10.56 -3.33 -32.44
C GLU A 413 9.65 -3.40 -31.22
N TYR A 414 10.10 -4.07 -30.17
CA TYR A 414 9.50 -4.01 -28.84
C TYR A 414 9.94 -2.74 -28.12
N LEU A 415 9.04 -2.22 -27.27
CA LEU A 415 9.36 -1.04 -26.44
C LEU A 415 10.59 -1.35 -25.58
N PRO A 416 11.67 -0.54 -25.66
CA PRO A 416 12.81 -0.68 -24.78
C PRO A 416 12.42 -0.32 -23.33
N LYS A 417 13.22 -0.75 -22.37
CA LYS A 417 13.01 -0.38 -20.96
C LYS A 417 13.07 1.13 -20.78
N LEU A 418 12.06 1.66 -20.08
CA LEU A 418 11.95 3.07 -19.79
C LEU A 418 11.74 3.27 -18.28
N HIS A 419 12.51 4.17 -17.71
CA HIS A 419 12.39 4.51 -16.30
C HIS A 419 11.44 5.68 -16.03
N ASN A 420 11.05 6.44 -17.08
CA ASN A 420 10.14 7.57 -16.94
C ASN A 420 9.41 7.87 -18.24
N LEU A 421 8.22 8.48 -18.13
CA LEU A 421 7.55 9.10 -19.27
C LEU A 421 7.70 10.61 -19.19
N TYR A 422 8.21 11.19 -20.24
CA TYR A 422 8.45 12.63 -20.35
C TYR A 422 8.21 13.11 -21.78
N VAL A 423 8.19 14.40 -21.97
CA VAL A 423 7.90 15.03 -23.29
C VAL A 423 8.82 14.55 -24.42
N GLY A 424 10.02 14.04 -24.11
CA GLY A 424 10.95 13.54 -25.11
C GLY A 424 10.66 12.11 -25.60
N ASN A 425 9.83 11.32 -24.91
CA ASN A 425 9.56 9.93 -25.28
C ASN A 425 8.09 9.56 -25.38
N ILE A 426 7.15 10.41 -24.97
CA ILE A 426 5.72 10.03 -24.91
C ILE A 426 5.14 9.72 -26.30
N ASP A 427 5.47 10.46 -27.35
CA ASP A 427 4.98 10.20 -28.69
C ASP A 427 5.52 8.85 -29.24
N TYR A 428 6.77 8.53 -28.90
CA TYR A 428 7.36 7.23 -29.20
C TYR A 428 6.60 6.11 -28.46
N VAL A 429 6.34 6.23 -27.16
CA VAL A 429 5.57 5.23 -26.41
C VAL A 429 4.16 5.05 -26.97
N LYS A 430 3.49 6.13 -27.39
CA LYS A 430 2.15 6.08 -27.99
C LYS A 430 2.11 5.44 -29.37
N SER A 431 3.26 5.22 -30.01
CA SER A 431 3.33 4.47 -31.28
C SER A 431 3.32 2.96 -31.11
N PHE A 432 3.36 2.45 -29.87
CA PHE A 432 3.35 1.02 -29.55
C PHE A 432 1.94 0.54 -29.24
N GLU A 433 1.64 -0.69 -29.66
CA GLU A 433 0.39 -1.38 -29.38
C GLU A 433 0.66 -2.61 -28.49
N LEU A 434 -0.36 -3.05 -27.77
CA LEU A 434 -0.28 -4.28 -26.99
C LEU A 434 -0.29 -5.51 -27.90
N THR A 435 0.69 -6.37 -27.71
CA THR A 435 0.91 -7.61 -28.46
C THR A 435 1.34 -8.76 -27.56
N ASP A 436 1.51 -9.95 -28.12
CA ASP A 436 2.06 -11.13 -27.44
C ASP A 436 1.39 -11.39 -26.09
N PHE A 437 0.06 -11.50 -26.14
CA PHE A 437 -0.76 -11.69 -24.95
C PHE A 437 -0.59 -13.08 -24.36
N GLU A 438 -0.49 -13.15 -23.02
CA GLU A 438 -0.57 -14.40 -22.25
C GLU A 438 -1.76 -14.34 -21.30
N LEU A 439 -2.61 -15.38 -21.28
CA LEU A 439 -3.77 -15.51 -20.39
C LEU A 439 -3.52 -16.56 -19.31
N TYR A 440 -3.84 -16.22 -18.07
CA TYR A 440 -3.76 -17.12 -16.92
C TYR A 440 -5.08 -17.19 -16.16
N ASN A 441 -5.49 -18.40 -15.74
CA ASN A 441 -6.57 -18.59 -14.78
C ASN A 441 -5.98 -18.55 -13.36
N ILE A 442 -5.94 -17.35 -12.76
CA ILE A 442 -5.28 -17.12 -11.46
C ILE A 442 -6.01 -17.83 -10.30
N LYS A 443 -7.28 -18.14 -10.45
CA LYS A 443 -8.04 -18.89 -9.44
C LYS A 443 -7.55 -20.32 -9.30
N GLU A 444 -7.18 -20.95 -10.40
CA GLU A 444 -6.72 -22.35 -10.45
C GLU A 444 -5.19 -22.44 -10.46
N ASP A 445 -4.51 -21.49 -11.09
CA ASP A 445 -3.06 -21.41 -11.24
C ASP A 445 -2.53 -20.05 -10.75
N ARG A 446 -2.53 -19.88 -9.43
CA ARG A 446 -2.04 -18.68 -8.78
C ARG A 446 -0.58 -18.35 -9.12
N ASN A 447 0.20 -19.35 -9.52
CA ASN A 447 1.64 -19.22 -9.78
C ASN A 447 1.93 -18.86 -11.24
N GLU A 448 0.92 -18.69 -12.10
CA GLU A 448 1.07 -18.37 -13.54
C GLU A 448 2.00 -19.36 -14.25
N THR A 449 1.81 -20.65 -14.00
CA THR A 449 2.65 -21.72 -14.57
C THR A 449 2.20 -22.16 -15.94
N THR A 450 0.90 -21.98 -16.27
CA THR A 450 0.29 -22.52 -17.49
C THR A 450 -0.48 -21.41 -18.22
N GLU A 451 0.01 -21.03 -19.40
CA GLU A 451 -0.69 -20.15 -20.31
C GLU A 451 -1.88 -20.90 -20.93
N VAL A 452 -3.07 -20.31 -20.95
CA VAL A 452 -4.32 -20.99 -21.25
C VAL A 452 -5.18 -20.32 -22.34
N SER A 453 -4.66 -19.35 -23.10
CA SER A 453 -5.41 -18.62 -24.14
C SER A 453 -6.04 -19.55 -25.18
N ALA A 454 -5.32 -20.60 -25.60
CA ALA A 454 -5.83 -21.59 -26.55
C ALA A 454 -6.96 -22.46 -25.97
N GLN A 455 -7.02 -22.63 -24.64
CA GLN A 455 -8.05 -23.44 -23.96
C GLN A 455 -9.32 -22.63 -23.71
N TYR A 456 -9.19 -21.29 -23.54
CA TYR A 456 -10.29 -20.38 -23.21
C TYR A 456 -10.37 -19.20 -24.20
N PRO A 457 -10.61 -19.46 -25.51
CA PRO A 457 -10.54 -18.42 -26.56
C PRO A 457 -11.56 -17.28 -26.36
N GLU A 458 -12.75 -17.55 -25.84
CA GLU A 458 -13.76 -16.51 -25.58
C GLU A 458 -13.31 -15.58 -24.45
N GLU A 459 -12.76 -16.13 -23.37
CA GLU A 459 -12.27 -15.37 -22.25
C GLU A 459 -11.00 -14.57 -22.60
N PHE A 460 -10.15 -15.19 -23.45
CA PHE A 460 -8.97 -14.52 -23.99
C PHE A 460 -9.34 -13.24 -24.76
N GLU A 461 -10.33 -13.28 -25.65
CA GLU A 461 -10.77 -12.09 -26.41
C GLU A 461 -11.42 -11.03 -25.49
N LYS A 462 -12.15 -11.44 -24.44
CA LYS A 462 -12.68 -10.51 -23.43
C LYS A 462 -11.56 -9.82 -22.66
N MET A 463 -10.59 -10.58 -22.16
CA MET A 463 -9.48 -10.05 -21.40
C MET A 463 -8.55 -9.19 -22.25
N LYS A 464 -8.35 -9.56 -23.53
CA LYS A 464 -7.62 -8.75 -24.52
C LYS A 464 -8.30 -7.40 -24.79
N THR A 465 -9.62 -7.39 -24.93
CA THR A 465 -10.41 -6.15 -25.05
C THR A 465 -10.27 -5.30 -23.79
N LEU A 466 -10.33 -5.94 -22.61
CA LEU A 466 -10.22 -5.27 -21.32
C LEU A 466 -8.85 -4.60 -21.14
N ILE A 467 -7.74 -5.34 -21.33
CA ILE A 467 -6.40 -4.77 -21.13
C ILE A 467 -6.10 -3.62 -22.10
N ASN A 468 -6.56 -3.70 -23.37
CA ASN A 468 -6.42 -2.60 -24.31
C ASN A 468 -7.15 -1.34 -23.85
N ARG A 469 -8.40 -1.49 -23.34
CA ARG A 469 -9.17 -0.37 -22.80
C ARG A 469 -8.50 0.25 -21.58
N GLU A 470 -8.13 -0.58 -20.60
CA GLU A 470 -7.55 -0.14 -19.34
C GLU A 470 -6.16 0.51 -19.55
N TYR A 471 -5.31 -0.09 -20.36
CA TYR A 471 -4.01 0.49 -20.70
C TYR A 471 -4.14 1.83 -21.45
N GLY A 472 -5.05 1.91 -22.44
CA GLY A 472 -5.33 3.16 -23.15
C GLY A 472 -5.77 4.27 -22.21
N ALA A 473 -6.74 4.00 -21.32
CA ALA A 473 -7.19 4.96 -20.31
C ALA A 473 -6.11 5.34 -19.29
N LEU A 474 -5.22 4.40 -18.96
CA LEU A 474 -4.09 4.65 -18.09
C LEU A 474 -3.07 5.56 -18.75
N LEU A 475 -2.67 5.27 -19.99
CA LEU A 475 -1.70 6.06 -20.75
C LEU A 475 -2.21 7.49 -21.02
N ASP A 476 -3.48 7.64 -21.39
CA ASP A 476 -4.11 8.96 -21.60
C ASP A 476 -4.19 9.79 -20.30
N GLY A 477 -4.40 9.12 -19.16
CA GLY A 477 -4.43 9.77 -17.85
C GLY A 477 -3.07 9.92 -17.16
N SER A 478 -1.98 9.50 -17.81
CA SER A 478 -0.63 9.52 -17.24
C SER A 478 -0.06 10.95 -17.16
N HIS A 479 0.62 11.27 -16.06
CA HIS A 479 1.34 12.53 -15.94
C HIS A 479 2.68 12.45 -16.67
N ILE A 480 2.90 13.36 -17.62
CA ILE A 480 4.12 13.41 -18.45
C ILE A 480 5.07 14.49 -17.96
N TRP A 481 6.27 14.08 -17.58
CA TRP A 481 7.25 14.98 -17.04
C TRP A 481 7.87 15.90 -18.12
N SER A 482 8.14 17.13 -17.75
CA SER A 482 8.89 18.10 -18.58
C SER A 482 9.81 18.95 -17.71
N ARG A 483 10.94 19.33 -18.24
CA ARG A 483 11.76 20.37 -17.60
C ARG A 483 11.14 21.74 -17.87
N PRO A 484 11.12 22.63 -16.86
CA PRO A 484 10.86 24.05 -17.12
C PRO A 484 11.87 24.58 -18.16
N GLU A 485 11.40 25.42 -19.07
CA GLU A 485 12.25 26.10 -20.05
C GLU A 485 13.29 27.04 -19.38
#